data_2773cde2599f167bf7fe3e3a27493c44
#
_entry.id   2773cde2599f167bf7fe3e3a27493c44
#
_cell.length_a   1.000
_cell.length_b   1.000
_cell.length_c   1.000
_cell.angle_alpha   90.00
_cell.angle_beta   90.00
_cell.angle_gamma   90.00
#
_symmetry.space_group_name_H-M   'P 1'
#
loop_
_entity.id
_entity.type
_entity.pdbx_description
1 polymer ?
#
loop_
_entity_poly.entity_id
_entity_poly.type
_entity_poly.pdbx_seq_one_letter_code
_entity_poly.pdbx_strand_id
1 'polypeptide(L)'
;KAHTRVPKTSKRGGASRLRTHVPQKRFSQNFLIDQGVISAIARAINPHEDDNVVEIGPGQGALTDTLLESGCAIKAIEIDRDLQSQLRVMFFNRDFTLFNFDALKFDFNQLSEGDHNLRIVGNLPYNISTQLIFKLLSHLPIVRDMHFMLQKEVVDRLAAQPGNKHWGRLSVMTQVDCDVEHLFDVPPEAFYPQPKVQSAIVRLTPKAASRHPECSREELGKLVQLAFAQRRKTLRNNLRGGIDDIALQRLGIDPACRAETLTLDQLVDLSLELAQAAT
;
A
#
# COMPACT_ATOMS: atom_id res chain seq x y z
N LYS A 1 -36.85 72.41 10.57
CA LYS A 1 -35.62 71.74 10.88
C LYS A 1 -35.73 70.29 10.32
N ALA A 2 -35.12 70.06 9.17
CA ALA A 2 -35.11 68.78 8.48
C ALA A 2 -33.90 67.96 8.96
N HIS A 3 -34.12 66.72 9.41
CA HIS A 3 -33.07 65.75 9.70
C HIS A 3 -32.90 64.84 8.51
N THR A 4 -31.78 65.00 7.85
CA THR A 4 -31.30 64.15 6.74
C THR A 4 -30.71 62.87 7.32
N ARG A 5 -31.29 61.70 6.98
CA ARG A 5 -30.75 60.39 7.32
C ARG A 5 -29.76 59.96 6.23
N VAL A 6 -28.52 59.68 6.66
CA VAL A 6 -27.44 59.06 5.82
C VAL A 6 -27.71 57.55 5.69
N PRO A 7 -27.66 56.92 4.51
CA PRO A 7 -27.83 55.49 4.35
C PRO A 7 -26.55 54.75 4.76
N LYS A 8 -26.70 53.70 5.60
CA LYS A 8 -25.63 52.77 5.98
C LYS A 8 -25.31 51.86 4.79
N THR A 9 -24.09 51.96 4.26
CA THR A 9 -23.54 51.04 3.28
C THR A 9 -23.28 49.66 3.92
N SER A 10 -24.01 48.65 3.44
CA SER A 10 -23.79 47.24 3.77
C SER A 10 -22.54 46.73 3.07
N LYS A 11 -21.48 46.45 3.82
CA LYS A 11 -20.33 45.68 3.33
C LYS A 11 -20.73 44.20 3.21
N ARG A 12 -21.09 43.75 2.03
CA ARG A 12 -21.12 42.32 1.69
C ARG A 12 -19.71 41.91 1.31
N GLY A 13 -18.90 41.45 2.29
CA GLY A 13 -17.74 40.66 2.11
C GLY A 13 -18.14 39.19 2.01
N GLY A 14 -18.39 38.73 0.80
CA GLY A 14 -18.56 37.30 0.52
C GLY A 14 -17.23 36.59 0.47
N ALA A 15 -16.69 36.19 1.62
CA ALA A 15 -15.66 35.14 1.63
C ALA A 15 -16.35 33.83 1.21
N SER A 16 -16.06 33.37 0.02
CA SER A 16 -16.41 32.03 -0.45
C SER A 16 -15.76 31.04 0.55
N ARG A 17 -16.56 30.50 1.47
CA ARG A 17 -16.17 29.36 2.29
C ARG A 17 -16.07 28.18 1.34
N LEU A 18 -14.85 27.81 0.96
CA LEU A 18 -14.57 26.50 0.37
C LEU A 18 -15.26 25.47 1.27
N ARG A 19 -16.21 24.74 0.72
CA ARG A 19 -16.88 23.66 1.45
C ARG A 19 -15.81 22.64 1.81
N THR A 20 -15.44 22.57 3.08
CA THR A 20 -14.54 21.52 3.59
C THR A 20 -15.21 20.17 3.33
N HIS A 21 -14.50 19.29 2.64
CA HIS A 21 -14.97 17.92 2.40
C HIS A 21 -15.24 17.21 3.74
N VAL A 22 -16.40 16.56 3.85
CA VAL A 22 -16.74 15.74 5.02
C VAL A 22 -16.28 14.32 4.76
N PRO A 23 -15.36 13.77 5.60
CA PRO A 23 -14.85 12.42 5.42
C PRO A 23 -15.97 11.39 5.38
N GLN A 24 -15.97 10.52 4.36
CA GLN A 24 -17.00 9.51 4.18
C GLN A 24 -16.57 8.21 4.89
N LYS A 25 -17.34 7.78 5.89
CA LYS A 25 -17.06 6.55 6.67
C LYS A 25 -16.88 5.29 5.79
N ARG A 26 -17.63 5.20 4.68
CA ARG A 26 -17.57 4.06 3.75
C ARG A 26 -16.21 3.91 3.06
N PHE A 27 -15.40 4.98 2.98
CA PHE A 27 -14.07 4.96 2.38
C PHE A 27 -12.95 4.92 3.41
N SER A 28 -13.27 4.87 4.71
CA SER A 28 -12.28 4.87 5.81
C SER A 28 -11.24 6.00 5.68
N GLN A 29 -11.71 7.21 5.33
CA GLN A 29 -10.86 8.36 5.01
C GLN A 29 -10.24 8.96 6.29
N ASN A 30 -8.91 9.00 6.34
CA ASN A 30 -8.10 9.76 7.30
C ASN A 30 -7.11 10.59 6.48
N PHE A 31 -7.31 11.89 6.43
CA PHE A 31 -6.49 12.79 5.62
C PHE A 31 -5.23 13.21 6.36
N LEU A 32 -4.10 13.08 5.71
CA LEU A 32 -2.82 13.53 6.24
C LEU A 32 -2.79 15.08 6.26
N ILE A 33 -2.51 15.66 7.43
CA ILE A 33 -2.51 17.12 7.66
C ILE A 33 -1.18 17.65 8.19
N ASP A 34 -0.31 16.78 8.71
CA ASP A 34 1.00 17.18 9.26
C ASP A 34 2.00 17.44 8.14
N GLN A 35 2.42 18.70 7.98
CA GLN A 35 3.34 19.13 6.92
C GLN A 35 4.75 18.53 7.09
N GLY A 36 5.18 18.28 8.32
CA GLY A 36 6.47 17.62 8.58
C GLY A 36 6.48 16.17 8.07
N VAL A 37 5.38 15.46 8.33
CA VAL A 37 5.19 14.08 7.83
C VAL A 37 5.08 14.05 6.32
N ILE A 38 4.27 14.94 5.70
CA ILE A 38 4.14 15.06 4.24
C ILE A 38 5.51 15.28 3.60
N SER A 39 6.29 16.22 4.13
CA SER A 39 7.64 16.51 3.64
C SER A 39 8.60 15.31 3.82
N ALA A 40 8.50 14.57 4.93
CA ALA A 40 9.29 13.37 5.15
C ALA A 40 8.96 12.25 4.16
N ILE A 41 7.68 12.04 3.86
CA ILE A 41 7.23 11.09 2.85
C ILE A 41 7.75 11.48 1.46
N ALA A 42 7.59 12.74 1.06
CA ALA A 42 8.06 13.23 -0.23
C ALA A 42 9.59 13.06 -0.38
N ARG A 43 10.38 13.34 0.68
CA ARG A 43 11.83 13.08 0.69
C ARG A 43 12.15 11.58 0.57
N ALA A 44 11.39 10.71 1.23
CA ALA A 44 11.58 9.26 1.13
C ALA A 44 11.29 8.73 -0.29
N ILE A 45 10.26 9.26 -0.95
CA ILE A 45 9.94 8.95 -2.35
C ILE A 45 11.01 9.53 -3.27
N ASN A 46 11.48 10.75 -3.00
CA ASN A 46 12.46 11.49 -3.80
C ASN A 46 12.10 11.51 -5.30
N PRO A 47 10.97 12.12 -5.68
CA PRO A 47 10.53 12.13 -7.08
C PRO A 47 11.40 13.09 -7.93
N HIS A 48 11.57 12.74 -9.20
CA HIS A 48 12.25 13.54 -10.21
C HIS A 48 11.29 13.87 -11.37
N GLU A 49 11.62 14.88 -12.17
CA GLU A 49 10.78 15.35 -13.27
C GLU A 49 10.44 14.27 -14.32
N ASP A 50 11.33 13.31 -14.54
CA ASP A 50 11.14 12.19 -15.48
C ASP A 50 10.40 10.98 -14.87
N ASP A 51 10.02 11.04 -13.59
CA ASP A 51 9.36 9.92 -12.92
C ASP A 51 7.88 9.81 -13.32
N ASN A 52 7.44 8.58 -13.60
CA ASN A 52 6.05 8.23 -13.82
C ASN A 52 5.40 7.83 -12.48
N VAL A 53 4.87 8.83 -11.77
CA VAL A 53 4.30 8.66 -10.43
C VAL A 53 2.81 8.36 -10.51
N VAL A 54 2.38 7.30 -9.86
CA VAL A 54 0.96 6.93 -9.72
C VAL A 54 0.57 7.04 -8.24
N GLU A 55 -0.35 7.95 -7.92
CA GLU A 55 -0.86 8.11 -6.57
C GLU A 55 -2.21 7.45 -6.41
N ILE A 56 -2.33 6.53 -5.45
CA ILE A 56 -3.58 5.86 -5.11
C ILE A 56 -4.21 6.55 -3.92
N GLY A 57 -5.42 7.09 -4.12
CA GLY A 57 -6.16 7.79 -3.07
C GLY A 57 -5.50 9.11 -2.65
N PRO A 58 -5.36 10.10 -3.55
CA PRO A 58 -4.75 11.38 -3.24
C PRO A 58 -5.48 12.16 -2.12
N GLY A 59 -6.71 11.79 -1.82
CA GLY A 59 -7.51 12.43 -0.79
C GLY A 59 -7.70 13.92 -1.07
N GLN A 60 -7.30 14.78 -0.13
CA GLN A 60 -7.36 16.22 -0.31
C GLN A 60 -6.16 16.81 -1.06
N GLY A 61 -5.24 15.97 -1.58
CA GLY A 61 -4.13 16.39 -2.42
C GLY A 61 -2.90 16.90 -1.66
N ALA A 62 -2.79 16.70 -0.36
CA ALA A 62 -1.69 17.23 0.43
C ALA A 62 -0.33 16.64 0.02
N LEU A 63 -0.24 15.32 -0.17
CA LEU A 63 0.96 14.67 -0.67
C LEU A 63 1.15 14.98 -2.17
N THR A 64 0.08 14.94 -2.95
CA THR A 64 0.08 15.28 -4.39
C THR A 64 0.74 16.62 -4.66
N ASP A 65 0.34 17.67 -3.93
CA ASP A 65 0.89 19.02 -4.11
C ASP A 65 2.41 19.06 -3.88
N THR A 66 2.87 18.44 -2.81
CA THR A 66 4.30 18.37 -2.47
C THR A 66 5.10 17.55 -3.50
N LEU A 67 4.55 16.45 -4.02
CA LEU A 67 5.22 15.65 -5.05
C LEU A 67 5.32 16.41 -6.39
N LEU A 68 4.27 17.15 -6.76
CA LEU A 68 4.26 17.97 -7.97
C LEU A 68 5.31 19.11 -7.97
N GLU A 69 5.82 19.52 -6.81
CA GLU A 69 6.91 20.50 -6.71
C GLU A 69 8.22 20.01 -7.34
N SER A 70 8.41 18.69 -7.44
CA SER A 70 9.58 18.10 -8.12
C SER A 70 9.55 18.21 -9.64
N GLY A 71 8.41 18.64 -10.23
CA GLY A 71 8.19 18.68 -11.67
C GLY A 71 7.71 17.36 -12.28
N CYS A 72 7.58 16.29 -11.50
CA CYS A 72 7.07 15.02 -12.01
C CYS A 72 5.59 15.10 -12.41
N ALA A 73 5.21 14.26 -13.38
CA ALA A 73 3.81 14.03 -13.72
C ALA A 73 3.17 13.07 -12.71
N ILE A 74 1.95 13.37 -12.24
CA ILE A 74 1.21 12.50 -11.34
C ILE A 74 -0.08 12.01 -12.01
N LYS A 75 -0.24 10.70 -12.04
CA LYS A 75 -1.46 10.00 -12.43
C LYS A 75 -2.15 9.50 -11.15
N ALA A 76 -3.28 10.10 -10.77
CA ALA A 76 -3.97 9.78 -9.52
C ALA A 76 -5.23 8.94 -9.76
N ILE A 77 -5.49 7.99 -8.87
CA ILE A 77 -6.68 7.13 -8.88
C ILE A 77 -7.51 7.44 -7.64
N GLU A 78 -8.72 7.97 -7.82
CA GLU A 78 -9.63 8.35 -6.73
C GLU A 78 -11.05 7.88 -7.05
N ILE A 79 -11.71 7.27 -6.07
CA ILE A 79 -13.08 6.78 -6.19
C ILE A 79 -14.11 7.81 -5.70
N ASP A 80 -13.73 8.70 -4.79
CA ASP A 80 -14.61 9.70 -4.19
C ASP A 80 -14.80 10.88 -5.15
N ARG A 81 -16.03 11.04 -5.68
CA ARG A 81 -16.37 12.08 -6.66
C ARG A 81 -16.25 13.50 -6.12
N ASP A 82 -16.49 13.70 -4.82
CA ASP A 82 -16.38 15.02 -4.21
C ASP A 82 -14.92 15.46 -4.14
N LEU A 83 -14.03 14.53 -3.76
CA LEU A 83 -12.59 14.77 -3.79
C LEU A 83 -12.06 15.00 -5.21
N GLN A 84 -12.53 14.24 -6.18
CA GLN A 84 -12.15 14.43 -7.59
C GLN A 84 -12.44 15.84 -8.09
N SER A 85 -13.61 16.38 -7.75
CA SER A 85 -14.00 17.74 -8.16
C SER A 85 -13.05 18.78 -7.57
N GLN A 86 -12.66 18.61 -6.29
CA GLN A 86 -11.70 19.49 -5.63
C GLN A 86 -10.29 19.39 -6.24
N LEU A 87 -9.81 18.17 -6.48
CA LEU A 87 -8.48 17.91 -7.05
C LEU A 87 -8.34 18.49 -8.47
N ARG A 88 -9.38 18.36 -9.32
CA ARG A 88 -9.39 18.94 -10.66
C ARG A 88 -9.26 20.46 -10.64
N VAL A 89 -9.88 21.13 -9.69
CA VAL A 89 -9.75 22.59 -9.53
C VAL A 89 -8.38 22.95 -8.97
N MET A 90 -7.91 22.21 -7.97
CA MET A 90 -6.64 22.49 -7.28
C MET A 90 -5.44 22.35 -8.21
N PHE A 91 -5.43 21.33 -9.07
CA PHE A 91 -4.29 21.01 -9.94
C PHE A 91 -4.54 21.30 -11.42
N PHE A 92 -5.47 22.19 -11.74
CA PHE A 92 -5.89 22.51 -13.12
C PHE A 92 -4.72 22.85 -14.05
N ASN A 93 -3.71 23.58 -13.56
CA ASN A 93 -2.55 24.01 -14.32
C ASN A 93 -1.25 23.23 -13.98
N ARG A 94 -1.38 22.03 -13.42
CA ARG A 94 -0.25 21.17 -13.05
C ARG A 94 -0.25 19.89 -13.91
N ASP A 95 0.87 19.23 -14.00
CA ASP A 95 0.98 17.93 -14.69
C ASP A 95 0.34 16.81 -13.84
N PHE A 96 -0.98 16.87 -13.80
CA PHE A 96 -1.83 16.02 -12.97
C PHE A 96 -2.98 15.42 -13.79
N THR A 97 -3.04 14.10 -13.85
CA THR A 97 -4.11 13.33 -14.49
C THR A 97 -4.91 12.54 -13.46
N LEU A 98 -6.23 12.66 -13.46
CA LEU A 98 -7.10 12.04 -12.48
C LEU A 98 -8.01 10.98 -13.11
N PHE A 99 -7.93 9.75 -12.61
CA PHE A 99 -8.77 8.62 -12.97
C PHE A 99 -9.86 8.41 -11.92
N ASN A 100 -11.13 8.46 -12.36
CA ASN A 100 -12.28 8.12 -11.53
C ASN A 100 -12.47 6.61 -11.52
N PHE A 101 -11.81 5.93 -10.61
CA PHE A 101 -11.84 4.47 -10.59
C PHE A 101 -11.60 3.89 -9.19
N ASP A 102 -12.09 2.66 -8.98
CA ASP A 102 -11.73 1.85 -7.83
C ASP A 102 -10.33 1.23 -8.06
N ALA A 103 -9.35 1.55 -7.22
CA ALA A 103 -7.99 1.04 -7.37
C ALA A 103 -7.91 -0.50 -7.37
N LEU A 104 -8.82 -1.18 -6.67
CA LEU A 104 -8.90 -2.66 -6.69
C LEU A 104 -9.32 -3.23 -8.06
N LYS A 105 -9.96 -2.44 -8.91
CA LYS A 105 -10.43 -2.83 -10.24
C LYS A 105 -9.64 -2.21 -11.37
N PHE A 106 -8.77 -1.25 -11.06
CA PHE A 106 -8.00 -0.50 -12.04
C PHE A 106 -6.91 -1.38 -12.67
N ASP A 107 -6.75 -1.31 -13.99
CA ASP A 107 -5.64 -1.96 -14.68
C ASP A 107 -4.42 -1.02 -14.74
N PHE A 108 -3.42 -1.28 -13.91
CA PHE A 108 -2.20 -0.48 -13.85
C PHE A 108 -1.34 -0.58 -15.10
N ASN A 109 -1.50 -1.62 -15.93
CA ASN A 109 -0.73 -1.76 -17.18
C ASN A 109 -0.98 -0.60 -18.13
N GLN A 110 -2.17 0.01 -18.12
CA GLN A 110 -2.48 1.16 -18.97
C GLN A 110 -1.71 2.44 -18.62
N LEU A 111 -1.07 2.50 -17.45
CA LEU A 111 -0.26 3.64 -17.01
C LEU A 111 1.23 3.44 -17.27
N SER A 112 1.65 2.24 -17.64
CA SER A 112 3.05 1.90 -17.88
C SER A 112 3.53 2.50 -19.21
N GLU A 113 4.73 3.03 -19.19
CA GLU A 113 5.48 3.52 -20.34
C GLU A 113 6.68 2.61 -20.64
N GLY A 114 6.74 1.44 -20.02
CA GLY A 114 7.80 0.44 -20.14
C GLY A 114 8.00 -0.37 -18.87
N ASP A 115 8.96 -1.26 -18.89
CA ASP A 115 9.31 -2.11 -17.74
C ASP A 115 9.89 -1.26 -16.60
N HIS A 116 9.54 -1.62 -15.36
CA HIS A 116 10.03 -0.96 -14.13
C HIS A 116 9.93 0.57 -14.15
N ASN A 117 8.84 1.08 -14.72
CA ASN A 117 8.66 2.51 -14.93
C ASN A 117 7.75 3.16 -13.86
N LEU A 118 6.73 2.44 -13.33
CA LEU A 118 5.79 3.01 -12.39
C LEU A 118 6.37 3.16 -10.99
N ARG A 119 6.24 4.35 -10.42
CA ARG A 119 6.46 4.63 -9.01
C ARG A 119 5.10 4.83 -8.34
N ILE A 120 4.65 3.85 -7.54
CA ILE A 120 3.30 3.85 -6.97
C ILE A 120 3.37 4.34 -5.53
N VAL A 121 2.59 5.36 -5.22
CA VAL A 121 2.55 5.98 -3.89
C VAL A 121 1.12 6.10 -3.38
N GLY A 122 0.94 6.22 -2.07
CA GLY A 122 -0.37 6.54 -1.52
C GLY A 122 -0.51 6.34 -0.02
N ASN A 123 -1.46 7.09 0.53
CA ASN A 123 -2.04 6.83 1.85
C ASN A 123 -3.23 5.90 1.65
N LEU A 124 -3.00 4.59 1.77
CA LEU A 124 -4.01 3.60 1.41
C LEU A 124 -5.10 3.48 2.48
N PRO A 125 -6.39 3.41 2.08
CA PRO A 125 -7.47 3.11 3.00
C PRO A 125 -7.22 1.77 3.71
N TYR A 126 -7.35 1.75 5.05
CA TYR A 126 -6.96 0.58 5.86
C TYR A 126 -7.72 -0.70 5.52
N ASN A 127 -8.99 -0.56 5.11
CA ASN A 127 -9.87 -1.69 4.79
C ASN A 127 -9.52 -2.42 3.49
N ILE A 128 -8.77 -1.79 2.57
CA ILE A 128 -8.42 -2.38 1.27
C ILE A 128 -6.91 -2.56 1.06
N SER A 129 -6.09 -2.08 2.00
CA SER A 129 -4.63 -2.00 1.83
C SER A 129 -3.99 -3.35 1.49
N THR A 130 -4.32 -4.41 2.22
CA THR A 130 -3.77 -5.75 1.99
C THR A 130 -4.18 -6.31 0.62
N GLN A 131 -5.45 -6.15 0.23
CA GLN A 131 -5.95 -6.61 -1.07
C GLN A 131 -5.26 -5.85 -2.21
N LEU A 132 -5.05 -4.54 -2.05
CA LEU A 132 -4.38 -3.71 -3.03
C LEU A 132 -2.90 -4.08 -3.18
N ILE A 133 -2.19 -4.38 -2.08
CA ILE A 133 -0.82 -4.89 -2.14
C ILE A 133 -0.77 -6.19 -2.93
N PHE A 134 -1.62 -7.18 -2.64
CA PHE A 134 -1.66 -8.43 -3.40
C PHE A 134 -1.93 -8.20 -4.88
N LYS A 135 -2.83 -7.27 -5.22
CA LYS A 135 -3.06 -6.89 -6.62
C LYS A 135 -1.80 -6.31 -7.26
N LEU A 136 -1.10 -5.40 -6.59
CA LEU A 136 0.10 -4.76 -7.12
C LEU A 136 1.26 -5.75 -7.30
N LEU A 137 1.34 -6.80 -6.48
CA LEU A 137 2.32 -7.87 -6.67
C LEU A 137 2.16 -8.61 -8.02
N SER A 138 0.98 -8.59 -8.64
CA SER A 138 0.80 -9.13 -9.99
C SER A 138 1.25 -8.18 -11.11
N HIS A 139 1.63 -6.94 -10.76
CA HIS A 139 2.05 -5.91 -11.71
C HIS A 139 3.55 -5.54 -11.58
N LEU A 140 4.33 -6.31 -10.81
CA LEU A 140 5.74 -6.01 -10.54
C LEU A 140 6.61 -5.76 -11.79
N PRO A 141 6.40 -6.42 -12.95
CA PRO A 141 7.22 -6.14 -14.13
C PRO A 141 7.19 -4.68 -14.60
N ILE A 142 6.11 -3.94 -14.33
CA ILE A 142 6.00 -2.52 -14.69
C ILE A 142 6.33 -1.58 -13.54
N VAL A 143 6.52 -2.09 -12.31
CA VAL A 143 6.74 -1.30 -11.10
C VAL A 143 8.22 -1.14 -10.82
N ARG A 144 8.66 0.11 -10.61
CA ARG A 144 10.00 0.45 -10.13
C ARG A 144 10.09 0.37 -8.61
N ASP A 145 9.18 1.04 -7.91
CA ASP A 145 9.05 1.02 -6.46
C ASP A 145 7.63 1.41 -6.02
N MET A 146 7.32 1.10 -4.76
CA MET A 146 6.06 1.46 -4.13
C MET A 146 6.33 2.05 -2.74
N HIS A 147 5.66 3.16 -2.41
CA HIS A 147 5.74 3.79 -1.11
C HIS A 147 4.33 3.98 -0.55
N PHE A 148 4.01 3.28 0.53
CA PHE A 148 2.68 3.34 1.12
C PHE A 148 2.71 3.75 2.58
N MET A 149 1.72 4.56 2.96
CA MET A 149 1.33 4.75 4.34
C MET A 149 0.20 3.79 4.66
N LEU A 150 0.42 2.95 5.67
CA LEU A 150 -0.48 1.88 6.11
C LEU A 150 -0.60 1.90 7.64
N GLN A 151 -1.56 1.14 8.17
CA GLN A 151 -1.53 0.82 9.61
C GLN A 151 -0.19 0.17 9.97
N LYS A 152 0.38 0.57 11.09
CA LYS A 152 1.68 0.05 11.55
C LYS A 152 1.70 -1.48 11.63
N GLU A 153 0.62 -2.11 12.10
CA GLU A 153 0.51 -3.58 12.16
C GLU A 153 0.70 -4.22 10.76
N VAL A 154 0.16 -3.61 9.71
CA VAL A 154 0.30 -4.11 8.33
C VAL A 154 1.76 -3.98 7.88
N VAL A 155 2.41 -2.86 8.19
CA VAL A 155 3.84 -2.67 7.88
C VAL A 155 4.71 -3.67 8.65
N ASP A 156 4.43 -3.87 9.94
CA ASP A 156 5.13 -4.86 10.77
C ASP A 156 5.00 -6.29 10.19
N ARG A 157 3.84 -6.63 9.62
CA ARG A 157 3.63 -7.91 8.93
C ARG A 157 4.36 -7.99 7.60
N LEU A 158 4.39 -6.91 6.82
CA LEU A 158 5.13 -6.85 5.54
C LEU A 158 6.63 -7.04 5.74
N ALA A 159 7.20 -6.37 6.76
CA ALA A 159 8.63 -6.34 7.06
C ALA A 159 9.09 -7.43 8.03
N ALA A 160 8.18 -8.28 8.52
CA ALA A 160 8.51 -9.32 9.48
C ALA A 160 9.55 -10.31 8.94
N GLN A 161 10.35 -10.87 9.86
CA GLN A 161 11.33 -11.92 9.59
C GLN A 161 10.87 -13.25 10.21
N PRO A 162 11.38 -14.40 9.73
CA PRO A 162 11.12 -15.69 10.34
C PRO A 162 11.38 -15.70 11.85
N GLY A 163 10.51 -16.34 12.62
CA GLY A 163 10.53 -16.35 14.09
C GLY A 163 9.77 -15.20 14.75
N ASN A 164 9.39 -14.17 14.00
CA ASN A 164 8.58 -13.08 14.51
C ASN A 164 7.09 -13.45 14.50
N LYS A 165 6.34 -13.00 15.53
CA LYS A 165 4.87 -13.20 15.61
C LYS A 165 4.09 -12.63 14.42
N HIS A 166 4.63 -11.67 13.69
CA HIS A 166 4.01 -11.05 12.52
C HIS A 166 4.36 -11.76 11.21
N TRP A 167 5.34 -12.69 11.22
CA TRP A 167 5.69 -13.50 10.07
C TRP A 167 4.51 -14.37 9.63
N GLY A 168 4.13 -14.28 8.36
CA GLY A 168 2.97 -14.98 7.83
C GLY A 168 2.76 -14.75 6.34
N ARG A 169 1.55 -15.05 5.87
CA ARG A 169 1.22 -15.00 4.44
C ARG A 169 1.61 -13.66 3.78
N LEU A 170 1.29 -12.53 4.40
CA LEU A 170 1.59 -11.22 3.82
C LEU A 170 3.11 -11.00 3.70
N SER A 171 3.87 -11.39 4.73
CA SER A 171 5.33 -11.31 4.71
C SER A 171 5.93 -12.13 3.56
N VAL A 172 5.57 -13.41 3.51
CA VAL A 172 6.11 -14.38 2.54
C VAL A 172 5.79 -13.98 1.11
N MET A 173 4.50 -13.72 0.82
CA MET A 173 4.04 -13.42 -0.54
C MET A 173 4.59 -12.09 -1.07
N THR A 174 4.92 -11.14 -0.19
CA THR A 174 5.55 -9.89 -0.58
C THR A 174 7.07 -10.05 -0.72
N GLN A 175 7.73 -10.66 0.28
CA GLN A 175 9.18 -10.73 0.33
C GLN A 175 9.78 -11.74 -0.68
N VAL A 176 8.99 -12.65 -1.22
CA VAL A 176 9.47 -13.54 -2.29
C VAL A 176 9.90 -12.75 -3.53
N ASP A 177 9.22 -11.64 -3.82
CA ASP A 177 9.45 -10.84 -5.03
C ASP A 177 9.87 -9.39 -4.77
N CYS A 178 9.75 -8.89 -3.52
CA CYS A 178 10.10 -7.53 -3.16
C CYS A 178 11.06 -7.48 -1.96
N ASP A 179 11.94 -6.49 -1.97
CA ASP A 179 12.58 -6.01 -0.76
C ASP A 179 11.61 -5.09 -0.04
N VAL A 180 11.50 -5.23 1.28
CA VAL A 180 10.55 -4.50 2.13
C VAL A 180 11.30 -3.71 3.17
N GLU A 181 11.09 -2.40 3.21
CA GLU A 181 11.72 -1.49 4.17
C GLU A 181 10.65 -0.71 4.95
N HIS A 182 10.62 -0.89 6.27
CA HIS A 182 9.90 0.00 7.18
C HIS A 182 10.71 1.30 7.31
N LEU A 183 10.20 2.42 6.78
CA LEU A 183 10.96 3.66 6.74
C LEU A 183 10.83 4.45 8.04
N PHE A 184 9.60 4.75 8.48
CA PHE A 184 9.33 5.43 9.75
C PHE A 184 7.87 5.33 10.16
N ASP A 185 7.61 5.52 11.46
CA ASP A 185 6.27 5.55 12.03
C ASP A 185 5.62 6.93 11.89
N VAL A 186 4.29 6.94 11.76
CA VAL A 186 3.48 8.15 11.67
C VAL A 186 2.41 8.12 12.78
N PRO A 187 2.41 9.11 13.68
CA PRO A 187 1.47 9.13 14.79
C PRO A 187 0.05 9.49 14.32
N PRO A 188 -0.99 9.05 15.07
CA PRO A 188 -2.38 9.34 14.73
C PRO A 188 -2.73 10.83 14.60
N GLU A 189 -2.03 11.69 15.35
CA GLU A 189 -2.22 13.15 15.35
C GLU A 189 -1.88 13.81 14.01
N ALA A 190 -1.13 13.10 13.14
CA ALA A 190 -0.81 13.57 11.80
C ALA A 190 -2.02 13.57 10.84
N PHE A 191 -3.17 13.03 11.27
CA PHE A 191 -4.35 12.85 10.44
C PHE A 191 -5.60 13.55 10.97
N TYR A 192 -6.52 13.88 10.03
CA TYR A 192 -7.89 14.27 10.35
C TYR A 192 -8.91 13.51 9.45
N PRO A 193 -9.93 12.87 10.02
CA PRO A 193 -10.06 12.51 11.42
C PRO A 193 -8.89 11.66 11.92
N GLN A 194 -8.58 11.78 13.20
CA GLN A 194 -7.50 11.02 13.82
C GLN A 194 -7.86 9.52 13.85
N PRO A 195 -7.03 8.62 13.29
CA PRO A 195 -7.24 7.18 13.40
C PRO A 195 -6.97 6.69 14.82
N LYS A 196 -7.50 5.51 15.15
CA LYS A 196 -7.30 4.89 16.48
C LYS A 196 -5.95 4.20 16.64
N VAL A 197 -5.23 3.99 15.55
CA VAL A 197 -4.01 3.21 15.48
C VAL A 197 -2.90 4.01 14.82
N GLN A 198 -1.67 3.65 15.15
CA GLN A 198 -0.48 4.22 14.54
C GLN A 198 -0.35 3.77 13.08
N SER A 199 0.19 4.61 12.24
CA SER A 199 0.55 4.30 10.85
C SER A 199 2.06 4.20 10.70
N ALA A 200 2.52 3.71 9.57
CA ALA A 200 3.92 3.71 9.19
C ALA A 200 4.06 3.80 7.67
N ILE A 201 5.23 4.26 7.24
CA ILE A 201 5.62 4.30 5.84
C ILE A 201 6.47 3.07 5.53
N VAL A 202 6.10 2.37 4.47
CA VAL A 202 6.83 1.22 3.93
C VAL A 202 7.24 1.48 2.50
N ARG A 203 8.45 1.05 2.13
CA ARG A 203 8.90 0.96 0.75
C ARG A 203 8.96 -0.49 0.32
N LEU A 204 8.40 -0.81 -0.84
CA LEU A 204 8.47 -2.10 -1.50
C LEU A 204 9.22 -1.90 -2.81
N THR A 205 10.32 -2.61 -2.99
CA THR A 205 11.12 -2.55 -4.21
C THR A 205 11.15 -3.93 -4.86
N PRO A 206 10.61 -4.10 -6.08
CA PRO A 206 10.71 -5.36 -6.80
C PRO A 206 12.16 -5.80 -6.95
N LYS A 207 12.43 -7.08 -6.70
CA LYS A 207 13.75 -7.65 -6.89
C LYS A 207 14.09 -7.70 -8.38
N ALA A 208 15.33 -7.40 -8.73
CA ALA A 208 15.79 -7.38 -10.13
C ALA A 208 15.65 -8.74 -10.84
N ALA A 209 15.75 -9.83 -10.07
CA ALA A 209 15.45 -11.18 -10.53
C ALA A 209 14.85 -11.97 -9.38
N SER A 210 13.87 -12.82 -9.67
CA SER A 210 13.35 -13.76 -8.68
C SER A 210 14.46 -14.72 -8.26
N ARG A 211 14.63 -14.92 -6.95
CA ARG A 211 15.52 -15.97 -6.41
C ARG A 211 14.93 -17.37 -6.58
N HIS A 212 13.62 -17.42 -6.86
CA HIS A 212 12.84 -18.65 -6.95
C HIS A 212 11.98 -18.65 -8.21
N PRO A 213 12.59 -18.60 -9.42
CA PRO A 213 11.84 -18.55 -10.69
C PRO A 213 11.06 -19.84 -10.94
N GLU A 214 11.47 -20.97 -10.37
CA GLU A 214 10.83 -22.28 -10.45
C GLU A 214 9.54 -22.37 -9.62
N CYS A 215 9.36 -21.48 -8.65
CA CYS A 215 8.25 -21.51 -7.72
C CYS A 215 7.04 -20.72 -8.25
N SER A 216 5.94 -21.40 -8.53
CA SER A 216 4.67 -20.74 -8.85
C SER A 216 4.15 -19.95 -7.65
N ARG A 217 3.78 -18.68 -7.86
CA ARG A 217 3.22 -17.82 -6.80
C ARG A 217 1.84 -18.29 -6.35
N GLU A 218 1.09 -18.95 -7.23
CA GLU A 218 -0.18 -19.57 -6.88
C GLU A 218 0.03 -20.76 -5.92
N GLU A 219 0.97 -21.63 -6.25
CA GLU A 219 1.31 -22.80 -5.41
C GLU A 219 1.90 -22.39 -4.08
N LEU A 220 2.81 -21.42 -4.06
CA LEU A 220 3.33 -20.84 -2.82
C LEU A 220 2.20 -20.25 -1.97
N GLY A 221 1.25 -19.56 -2.59
CA GLY A 221 0.08 -19.01 -1.90
C GLY A 221 -0.79 -20.08 -1.27
N LYS A 222 -1.00 -21.22 -1.94
CA LYS A 222 -1.74 -22.38 -1.41
C LYS A 222 -1.00 -23.00 -0.22
N LEU A 223 0.30 -23.25 -0.36
CA LEU A 223 1.12 -23.77 0.75
C LEU A 223 1.07 -22.86 1.97
N VAL A 224 1.32 -21.57 1.79
CA VAL A 224 1.37 -20.59 2.87
C VAL A 224 0.01 -20.47 3.57
N GLN A 225 -1.09 -20.55 2.81
CA GLN A 225 -2.43 -20.60 3.39
C GLN A 225 -2.63 -21.82 4.28
N LEU A 226 -2.18 -23.00 3.87
CA LEU A 226 -2.22 -24.22 4.66
C LEU A 226 -1.30 -24.16 5.88
N ALA A 227 -0.02 -23.81 5.66
CA ALA A 227 1.00 -23.78 6.71
C ALA A 227 0.65 -22.83 7.88
N PHE A 228 0.04 -21.67 7.56
CA PHE A 228 -0.36 -20.66 8.56
C PHE A 228 -1.84 -20.72 8.97
N ALA A 229 -2.60 -21.73 8.51
CA ALA A 229 -4.04 -21.84 8.80
C ALA A 229 -4.36 -21.85 10.29
N GLN A 230 -3.56 -22.55 11.08
CA GLN A 230 -3.70 -22.61 12.53
C GLN A 230 -2.36 -22.31 13.23
N ARG A 231 -2.13 -21.04 13.55
CA ARG A 231 -0.84 -20.56 14.09
C ARG A 231 -0.31 -21.32 15.31
N ARG A 232 -1.19 -21.83 16.17
CA ARG A 232 -0.80 -22.58 17.38
C ARG A 232 -0.49 -24.05 17.11
N LYS A 233 -0.80 -24.58 15.94
CA LYS A 233 -0.52 -25.96 15.54
C LYS A 233 0.87 -26.10 14.95
N THR A 234 1.41 -27.31 15.06
CA THR A 234 2.67 -27.69 14.41
C THR A 234 2.49 -27.75 12.90
N LEU A 235 3.58 -27.63 12.17
CA LEU A 235 3.62 -27.71 10.70
C LEU A 235 3.01 -29.02 10.20
N ARG A 236 3.39 -30.15 10.82
CA ARG A 236 2.81 -31.49 10.56
C ARG A 236 1.29 -31.46 10.56
N ASN A 237 0.69 -30.82 11.57
CA ASN A 237 -0.77 -30.79 11.69
C ASN A 237 -1.42 -29.89 10.63
N ASN A 238 -0.77 -28.78 10.26
CA ASN A 238 -1.27 -27.86 9.25
C ASN A 238 -1.17 -28.45 7.83
N LEU A 239 -0.14 -29.26 7.56
CA LEU A 239 0.12 -29.86 6.24
C LEU A 239 -0.39 -31.30 6.11
N ARG A 240 -1.13 -31.80 7.11
CA ARG A 240 -1.67 -33.17 7.10
C ARG A 240 -2.45 -33.47 5.81
N GLY A 241 -2.07 -34.56 5.14
CA GLY A 241 -2.71 -35.00 3.88
C GLY A 241 -2.07 -34.44 2.61
N GLY A 242 -1.08 -33.53 2.73
CA GLY A 242 -0.33 -32.99 1.59
C GLY A 242 1.17 -33.31 1.65
N ILE A 243 1.78 -33.11 2.81
CA ILE A 243 3.21 -33.38 3.04
C ILE A 243 3.36 -34.21 4.30
N ASP A 244 4.13 -35.31 4.22
CA ASP A 244 4.39 -36.18 5.36
C ASP A 244 5.68 -35.79 6.11
N ASP A 245 5.91 -36.43 7.26
CA ASP A 245 7.08 -36.19 8.11
C ASP A 245 8.40 -36.53 7.42
N ILE A 246 8.40 -37.55 6.54
CA ILE A 246 9.61 -37.97 5.83
C ILE A 246 10.03 -36.88 4.82
N ALA A 247 9.07 -36.31 4.10
CA ALA A 247 9.32 -35.20 3.18
C ALA A 247 9.81 -33.94 3.94
N LEU A 248 9.21 -33.62 5.10
CA LEU A 248 9.66 -32.50 5.94
C LEU A 248 11.13 -32.71 6.41
N GLN A 249 11.45 -33.89 6.91
CA GLN A 249 12.80 -34.22 7.38
C GLN A 249 13.83 -34.21 6.24
N ARG A 250 13.47 -34.65 5.03
CA ARG A 250 14.32 -34.58 3.85
C ARG A 250 14.68 -33.14 3.47
N LEU A 251 13.75 -32.20 3.69
CA LEU A 251 13.98 -30.77 3.51
C LEU A 251 14.67 -30.10 4.72
N GLY A 252 15.09 -30.88 5.73
CA GLY A 252 15.73 -30.35 6.92
C GLY A 252 14.78 -29.57 7.85
N ILE A 253 13.49 -29.86 7.77
CA ILE A 253 12.44 -29.18 8.55
C ILE A 253 11.94 -30.10 9.65
N ASP A 254 11.94 -29.63 10.90
CA ASP A 254 11.31 -30.35 12.02
C ASP A 254 9.79 -30.36 11.88
N PRO A 255 9.15 -31.52 11.74
CA PRO A 255 7.69 -31.61 11.66
C PRO A 255 6.94 -31.02 12.88
N ALA A 256 7.59 -30.91 14.02
CA ALA A 256 7.03 -30.33 15.23
C ALA A 256 7.15 -28.79 15.31
N CYS A 257 7.90 -28.17 14.40
CA CYS A 257 8.03 -26.72 14.35
C CYS A 257 6.70 -26.05 13.97
N ARG A 258 6.62 -24.74 14.13
CA ARG A 258 5.51 -23.91 13.64
C ARG A 258 5.91 -23.19 12.37
N ALA A 259 4.93 -22.92 11.49
CA ALA A 259 5.17 -22.23 10.20
C ALA A 259 5.89 -20.88 10.38
N GLU A 260 5.65 -20.15 11.48
CA GLU A 260 6.28 -18.86 11.75
C GLU A 260 7.80 -18.93 11.95
N THR A 261 8.37 -20.11 12.18
CA THR A 261 9.83 -20.30 12.32
C THR A 261 10.52 -20.59 10.98
N LEU A 262 9.75 -20.91 9.93
CA LEU A 262 10.31 -21.27 8.63
C LEU A 262 10.82 -20.05 7.88
N THR A 263 11.99 -20.22 7.24
CA THR A 263 12.53 -19.22 6.32
C THR A 263 11.73 -19.17 5.02
N LEU A 264 11.93 -18.11 4.24
CA LEU A 264 11.32 -17.99 2.92
C LEU A 264 11.74 -19.15 2.01
N ASP A 265 13.02 -19.51 2.01
CA ASP A 265 13.56 -20.61 1.20
C ASP A 265 12.90 -21.95 1.58
N GLN A 266 12.76 -22.25 2.88
CA GLN A 266 12.06 -23.45 3.34
C GLN A 266 10.60 -23.50 2.91
N LEU A 267 9.89 -22.35 2.91
CA LEU A 267 8.52 -22.28 2.44
C LEU A 267 8.42 -22.49 0.91
N VAL A 268 9.38 -22.01 0.16
CA VAL A 268 9.49 -22.27 -1.28
C VAL A 268 9.73 -23.76 -1.54
N ASP A 269 10.69 -24.38 -0.85
CA ASP A 269 10.99 -25.82 -0.98
C ASP A 269 9.75 -26.67 -0.68
N LEU A 270 9.01 -26.33 0.38
CA LEU A 270 7.73 -26.98 0.70
C LEU A 270 6.66 -26.80 -0.39
N SER A 271 6.64 -25.63 -1.03
CA SER A 271 5.71 -25.38 -2.13
C SER A 271 6.01 -26.28 -3.33
N LEU A 272 7.27 -26.44 -3.68
CA LEU A 272 7.71 -27.33 -4.75
C LEU A 272 7.41 -28.80 -4.43
N GLU A 273 7.63 -29.22 -3.18
CA GLU A 273 7.29 -30.58 -2.72
C GLU A 273 5.79 -30.86 -2.79
N LEU A 274 4.95 -29.91 -2.35
CA LEU A 274 3.48 -30.02 -2.39
C LEU A 274 2.97 -30.13 -3.83
N ALA A 275 3.56 -29.36 -4.76
CA ALA A 275 3.20 -29.40 -6.18
C ALA A 275 3.52 -30.75 -6.82
N GLN A 276 4.67 -31.36 -6.47
CA GLN A 276 5.07 -32.68 -6.95
C GLN A 276 4.16 -33.79 -6.42
N ALA A 277 3.69 -33.69 -5.18
CA ALA A 277 2.79 -34.69 -4.58
C ALA A 277 1.35 -34.63 -5.15
N ALA A 278 0.99 -33.56 -5.85
CA ALA A 278 -0.34 -33.36 -6.46
C ALA A 278 -0.40 -33.85 -7.93
N THR A 279 0.76 -34.23 -8.52
CA THR A 279 0.90 -34.73 -9.90
C THR A 279 0.92 -36.24 -9.92
#